data_29f4da5a86aba36e5f939eb48b392de6
#
_entry.id   29f4da5a86aba36e5f939eb48b392de6
#
_cell.length_a   1.000
_cell.length_b   1.000
_cell.length_c   1.000
_cell.angle_alpha   90.00
_cell.angle_beta   90.00
_cell.angle_gamma   90.00
#
_symmetry.space_group_name_H-M   'P 1'
#
loop_
_entity.id
_entity.type
_entity.pdbx_description
1 polymer ?
#
loop_
_entity_poly.entity_id
_entity_poly.type
_entity_poly.pdbx_seq_one_letter_code
_entity_poly.pdbx_strand_id
1 'polypeptide(L)'
;MKTYKEKMLISLVEKYRKSRKDNGTNIICRRTSISPVELYKKYNKNDGDLEEIEAVNQAAEACSRDGFLTFENNGFSSEIAKIYLIDEKVEEIEAYLESACGYEPKSRKRQYVEQMIAHYSGISPAADRECERLKEILAQNRIPNRYLQTEEVLKALTFIEKNETLLYVREASMMIYGSSKYLEENTLESVCNLLRAYEKIPCEEGELQDEILRKYHIIPKKQKICLKGDITLKIDGELLELGALKNGIEFCTEDLEALEQVIVHTPKFMTVENKTSFYRCGNQKISFFY
;
A
#
# COMPACT_ATOMS: atom_id res chain seq x y z
N MET A 1 14.31 20.84 -10.64
CA MET A 1 13.55 20.16 -11.73
C MET A 1 14.53 19.27 -12.47
N LYS A 2 14.19 18.01 -12.79
CA LYS A 2 15.13 17.10 -13.49
C LYS A 2 15.34 17.56 -14.93
N THR A 3 16.59 17.56 -15.39
CA THR A 3 16.98 17.85 -16.77
C THR A 3 16.52 16.75 -17.74
N TYR A 4 16.49 16.99 -19.05
CA TYR A 4 16.18 15.96 -20.05
C TYR A 4 17.19 14.80 -20.02
N LYS A 5 18.47 15.09 -19.73
CA LYS A 5 19.50 14.07 -19.53
C LYS A 5 19.12 13.10 -18.41
N GLU A 6 18.77 13.63 -17.23
CA GLU A 6 18.36 12.81 -16.08
C GLU A 6 17.07 12.04 -16.35
N LYS A 7 16.04 12.68 -16.94
CA LYS A 7 14.77 12.01 -17.29
C LYS A 7 14.99 10.85 -18.27
N MET A 8 15.83 11.06 -19.27
CA MET A 8 16.18 10.05 -20.29
C MET A 8 16.87 8.85 -19.67
N LEU A 9 17.91 9.08 -18.88
CA LEU A 9 18.67 8.01 -18.25
C LEU A 9 17.82 7.25 -17.22
N ILE A 10 17.01 7.95 -16.42
CA ILE A 10 16.07 7.30 -15.47
C ILE A 10 15.09 6.39 -16.22
N SER A 11 14.47 6.89 -17.30
CA SER A 11 13.50 6.09 -18.08
C SER A 11 14.12 4.82 -18.67
N LEU A 12 15.36 4.92 -19.19
CA LEU A 12 16.10 3.79 -19.73
C LEU A 12 16.47 2.77 -18.65
N VAL A 13 17.03 3.24 -17.53
CA VAL A 13 17.43 2.39 -16.40
C VAL A 13 16.21 1.68 -15.81
N GLU A 14 15.12 2.40 -15.55
CA GLU A 14 13.91 1.78 -15.00
C GLU A 14 13.31 0.72 -15.94
N LYS A 15 13.35 0.98 -17.26
CA LYS A 15 12.89 0.02 -18.27
C LYS A 15 13.75 -1.23 -18.31
N TYR A 16 15.08 -1.06 -18.18
CA TYR A 16 16.03 -2.18 -18.06
C TYR A 16 15.77 -2.99 -16.80
N ARG A 17 15.69 -2.34 -15.63
CA ARG A 17 15.48 -2.99 -14.31
C ARG A 17 14.13 -3.72 -14.21
N LYS A 18 13.11 -3.28 -14.96
CA LYS A 18 11.82 -3.99 -15.08
C LYS A 18 11.87 -5.15 -16.09
N SER A 19 12.90 -5.25 -16.90
CA SER A 19 13.01 -6.27 -17.94
C SER A 19 13.54 -7.60 -17.40
N ARG A 20 13.29 -8.68 -18.16
CA ARG A 20 13.87 -10.00 -17.86
C ARG A 20 15.40 -10.06 -18.05
N LYS A 21 15.99 -9.08 -18.72
CA LYS A 21 17.44 -8.98 -18.89
C LYS A 21 18.15 -8.77 -17.57
N ASP A 22 17.64 -7.88 -16.74
CA ASP A 22 18.20 -7.58 -15.42
C ASP A 22 18.27 -8.81 -14.50
N ASN A 23 17.37 -9.78 -14.72
CA ASN A 23 17.32 -11.03 -13.96
C ASN A 23 18.04 -12.20 -14.68
N GLY A 24 18.64 -11.96 -15.84
CA GLY A 24 19.34 -13.02 -16.61
C GLY A 24 18.42 -14.10 -17.21
N THR A 25 17.09 -13.90 -17.18
CA THR A 25 16.10 -14.88 -17.68
C THR A 25 15.59 -14.56 -19.08
N ASN A 26 16.27 -13.66 -19.81
CA ASN A 26 15.85 -13.22 -21.13
C ASN A 26 16.24 -14.21 -22.23
N ILE A 27 15.26 -14.66 -23.02
CA ILE A 27 15.46 -15.54 -24.19
C ILE A 27 15.69 -14.72 -25.46
N ILE A 28 15.20 -13.47 -25.53
CA ILE A 28 15.25 -12.61 -26.71
C ILE A 28 16.07 -11.35 -26.40
N CYS A 29 17.21 -11.19 -27.05
CA CYS A 29 18.09 -10.02 -26.89
C CYS A 29 17.54 -8.78 -27.63
N ARG A 30 16.47 -8.15 -27.13
CA ARG A 30 16.05 -6.83 -27.60
C ARG A 30 16.78 -5.75 -26.83
N ARG A 31 17.36 -4.76 -27.53
CA ARG A 31 17.98 -3.57 -26.89
C ARG A 31 16.96 -2.80 -26.07
N THR A 32 17.33 -2.39 -24.86
CA THR A 32 16.49 -1.51 -24.04
C THR A 32 16.42 -0.14 -24.69
N SER A 33 15.22 0.37 -24.93
CA SER A 33 15.08 1.62 -25.68
C SER A 33 13.84 2.41 -25.27
N ILE A 34 13.91 3.73 -25.49
CA ILE A 34 12.80 4.66 -25.38
C ILE A 34 12.65 5.46 -26.67
N SER A 35 11.45 6.03 -26.87
CA SER A 35 11.23 7.04 -27.89
C SER A 35 11.37 8.43 -27.29
N PRO A 36 11.87 9.45 -28.01
CA PRO A 36 11.90 10.84 -27.56
C PRO A 36 10.52 11.37 -27.15
N VAL A 37 9.44 10.85 -27.74
CA VAL A 37 8.05 11.18 -27.36
C VAL A 37 7.73 10.82 -25.91
N GLU A 38 8.42 9.84 -25.31
CA GLU A 38 8.29 9.50 -23.89
C GLU A 38 8.83 10.61 -22.97
N LEU A 39 9.76 11.43 -23.47
CA LEU A 39 10.36 12.56 -22.75
C LEU A 39 9.61 13.86 -23.02
N TYR A 40 9.24 14.11 -24.29
CA TYR A 40 8.48 15.25 -24.73
C TYR A 40 7.36 14.82 -25.68
N LYS A 41 6.10 14.88 -25.25
CA LYS A 41 4.92 14.35 -25.97
C LYS A 41 4.70 14.93 -27.37
N LYS A 42 5.22 16.14 -27.63
CA LYS A 42 5.09 16.83 -28.91
C LYS A 42 6.33 16.73 -29.79
N TYR A 43 7.32 15.89 -29.46
CA TYR A 43 8.60 15.78 -30.17
C TYR A 43 8.44 15.56 -31.67
N ASN A 44 7.49 14.73 -32.09
CA ASN A 44 7.24 14.43 -33.53
C ASN A 44 6.00 15.15 -34.08
N LYS A 45 5.55 16.25 -33.45
CA LYS A 45 4.36 16.98 -33.88
C LYS A 45 4.73 18.32 -34.50
N ASN A 46 3.98 18.75 -35.53
CA ASN A 46 4.18 20.03 -36.20
C ASN A 46 4.00 21.26 -35.28
N ASP A 47 3.30 21.09 -34.12
CA ASP A 47 3.09 22.10 -33.08
C ASP A 47 4.06 21.95 -31.91
N GLY A 48 5.11 21.16 -32.06
CA GLY A 48 6.16 20.97 -31.07
C GLY A 48 7.01 22.23 -30.89
N ASP A 49 7.39 22.52 -29.64
CA ASP A 49 8.34 23.58 -29.34
C ASP A 49 9.75 23.17 -29.78
N LEU A 50 10.36 23.97 -30.64
CA LEU A 50 11.69 23.69 -31.20
C LEU A 50 12.78 23.69 -30.12
N GLU A 51 12.68 24.56 -29.12
CA GLU A 51 13.64 24.64 -28.00
C GLU A 51 13.60 23.35 -27.17
N GLU A 52 12.41 22.81 -26.91
CA GLU A 52 12.23 21.54 -26.18
C GLU A 52 12.74 20.34 -26.99
N ILE A 53 12.49 20.31 -28.31
CA ILE A 53 13.00 19.28 -29.23
C ILE A 53 14.53 19.30 -29.24
N GLU A 54 15.11 20.47 -29.37
CA GLU A 54 16.55 20.64 -29.36
C GLU A 54 17.17 20.26 -28.02
N ALA A 55 16.54 20.61 -26.91
CA ALA A 55 16.99 20.22 -25.58
C ALA A 55 17.00 18.67 -25.38
N VAL A 56 16.03 17.96 -25.95
CA VAL A 56 16.01 16.49 -25.94
C VAL A 56 17.16 15.93 -26.79
N ASN A 57 17.40 16.50 -27.99
CA ASN A 57 18.48 16.08 -28.88
C ASN A 57 19.85 16.31 -28.24
N GLN A 58 20.10 17.49 -27.70
CA GLN A 58 21.34 17.82 -26.98
C GLN A 58 21.58 16.90 -25.78
N ALA A 59 20.53 16.55 -25.05
CA ALA A 59 20.63 15.60 -23.95
C ALA A 59 21.02 14.20 -24.43
N ALA A 60 20.45 13.72 -25.54
CA ALA A 60 20.80 12.42 -26.14
C ALA A 60 22.26 12.40 -26.65
N GLU A 61 22.71 13.46 -27.32
CA GLU A 61 24.10 13.61 -27.77
C GLU A 61 25.08 13.64 -26.60
N ALA A 62 24.75 14.37 -25.53
CA ALA A 62 25.57 14.41 -24.31
C ALA A 62 25.70 13.01 -23.68
N CYS A 63 24.58 12.30 -23.49
CA CYS A 63 24.59 10.93 -22.97
C CYS A 63 25.32 9.94 -23.88
N SER A 64 25.26 10.14 -25.19
CA SER A 64 26.00 9.30 -26.16
C SER A 64 27.51 9.55 -26.09
N ARG A 65 27.93 10.80 -25.92
CA ARG A 65 29.36 11.16 -25.72
C ARG A 65 29.89 10.59 -24.40
N ASP A 66 29.06 10.53 -23.37
CA ASP A 66 29.40 9.91 -22.09
C ASP A 66 29.43 8.36 -22.19
N GLY A 67 29.03 7.77 -23.30
CA GLY A 67 29.03 6.32 -23.51
C GLY A 67 27.89 5.60 -22.79
N PHE A 68 26.81 6.28 -22.42
CA PHE A 68 25.69 5.70 -21.69
C PHE A 68 24.58 5.13 -22.57
N LEU A 69 24.47 5.67 -23.81
CA LEU A 69 23.42 5.27 -24.72
C LEU A 69 23.89 5.45 -26.19
N THR A 70 23.11 4.91 -27.12
CA THR A 70 23.19 5.20 -28.54
C THR A 70 21.81 5.61 -29.04
N PHE A 71 21.75 6.30 -30.19
CA PHE A 71 20.46 6.65 -30.79
C PHE A 71 20.49 6.48 -32.31
N GLU A 72 19.30 6.38 -32.89
CA GLU A 72 19.08 6.28 -34.33
C GLU A 72 18.21 7.46 -34.75
N ASN A 73 18.57 8.11 -35.85
CA ASN A 73 17.82 9.20 -36.45
C ASN A 73 16.73 8.69 -37.41
N ASN A 74 15.70 9.50 -37.62
CA ASN A 74 14.62 9.19 -38.54
C ASN A 74 15.05 9.47 -40.01
N GLY A 75 15.64 8.46 -40.62
CA GLY A 75 16.17 8.58 -41.98
C GLY A 75 17.29 9.63 -42.06
N PHE A 76 17.14 10.62 -42.95
CA PHE A 76 18.09 11.73 -43.15
C PHE A 76 17.76 12.97 -42.28
N SER A 77 16.74 12.88 -41.41
CA SER A 77 16.36 13.96 -40.51
C SER A 77 17.31 14.01 -39.29
N SER A 78 17.44 15.20 -38.70
CA SER A 78 18.10 15.37 -37.41
C SER A 78 17.24 14.89 -36.22
N GLU A 79 15.99 14.49 -36.47
CA GLU A 79 15.09 13.97 -35.44
C GLU A 79 15.51 12.57 -35.01
N ILE A 80 15.57 12.35 -33.72
CA ILE A 80 15.88 11.04 -33.14
C ILE A 80 14.63 10.15 -33.21
N ALA A 81 14.76 8.99 -33.88
CA ALA A 81 13.71 7.99 -33.92
C ALA A 81 13.65 7.14 -32.64
N LYS A 82 14.82 6.74 -32.13
CA LYS A 82 14.92 5.82 -30.98
C LYS A 82 16.24 5.99 -30.25
N ILE A 83 16.17 5.85 -28.93
CA ILE A 83 17.29 5.94 -28.00
C ILE A 83 17.47 4.60 -27.31
N TYR A 84 18.70 4.06 -27.36
CA TYR A 84 19.03 2.73 -26.84
C TYR A 84 20.02 2.81 -25.69
N LEU A 85 19.72 2.12 -24.60
CA LEU A 85 20.65 1.97 -23.49
C LEU A 85 21.85 1.08 -23.88
N ILE A 86 23.01 1.40 -23.37
CA ILE A 86 24.14 0.48 -23.31
C ILE A 86 24.01 -0.29 -22.01
N ASP A 87 23.48 -1.52 -22.10
CA ASP A 87 23.05 -2.33 -20.95
C ASP A 87 24.21 -2.56 -19.93
N GLU A 88 25.46 -2.64 -20.39
CA GLU A 88 26.66 -2.82 -19.57
C GLU A 88 27.00 -1.59 -18.70
N LYS A 89 26.43 -0.42 -19.05
CA LYS A 89 26.66 0.84 -18.35
C LYS A 89 25.61 1.18 -17.28
N VAL A 90 24.66 0.29 -17.05
CA VAL A 90 23.52 0.57 -16.14
C VAL A 90 23.98 0.97 -14.74
N GLU A 91 24.97 0.31 -14.18
CA GLU A 91 25.46 0.61 -12.83
C GLU A 91 26.20 1.95 -12.77
N GLU A 92 26.99 2.29 -13.81
CA GLU A 92 27.65 3.60 -13.92
C GLU A 92 26.60 4.73 -14.06
N ILE A 93 25.54 4.48 -14.84
CA ILE A 93 24.43 5.42 -15.01
C ILE A 93 23.68 5.62 -13.70
N GLU A 94 23.40 4.55 -12.94
CA GLU A 94 22.76 4.64 -11.62
C GLU A 94 23.62 5.46 -10.65
N ALA A 95 24.92 5.24 -10.60
CA ALA A 95 25.85 6.01 -9.77
C ALA A 95 25.88 7.51 -10.17
N TYR A 96 25.88 7.80 -11.48
CA TYR A 96 25.76 9.17 -11.96
C TYR A 96 24.44 9.80 -11.52
N LEU A 97 23.32 9.11 -11.68
CA LEU A 97 21.98 9.61 -11.31
C LEU A 97 21.82 9.79 -9.81
N GLU A 98 22.42 8.92 -8.98
CA GLU A 98 22.45 9.06 -7.53
C GLU A 98 23.09 10.40 -7.14
N SER A 99 24.25 10.72 -7.72
CA SER A 99 24.97 11.97 -7.44
C SER A 99 24.31 13.21 -8.04
N ALA A 100 23.72 13.10 -9.24
CA ALA A 100 23.19 14.24 -9.97
C ALA A 100 21.79 14.65 -9.53
N CYS A 101 20.92 13.70 -9.19
CA CYS A 101 19.50 13.98 -8.89
C CYS A 101 18.90 13.15 -7.74
N GLY A 102 19.72 12.47 -6.95
CA GLY A 102 19.25 11.66 -5.82
C GLY A 102 18.41 10.44 -6.24
N TYR A 103 18.68 9.89 -7.43
CA TYR A 103 18.10 8.61 -7.84
C TYR A 103 18.59 7.51 -6.91
N GLU A 104 17.71 6.62 -6.51
CA GLU A 104 18.07 5.51 -5.64
C GLU A 104 18.43 4.26 -6.48
N PRO A 105 19.73 3.86 -6.55
CA PRO A 105 20.18 2.71 -7.29
C PRO A 105 19.58 1.40 -6.80
N LYS A 106 19.49 0.40 -7.69
CA LYS A 106 19.04 -0.96 -7.32
C LYS A 106 19.91 -1.57 -6.22
N SER A 107 21.22 -1.32 -6.24
CA SER A 107 22.16 -1.79 -5.23
C SER A 107 21.82 -1.25 -3.82
N ARG A 108 21.46 0.03 -3.71
CA ARG A 108 21.03 0.65 -2.45
C ARG A 108 19.75 0.04 -1.93
N LYS A 109 18.74 -0.13 -2.80
CA LYS A 109 17.47 -0.80 -2.45
C LYS A 109 17.71 -2.23 -1.97
N ARG A 110 18.59 -2.95 -2.65
CA ARG A 110 18.99 -4.30 -2.26
C ARG A 110 19.65 -4.33 -0.88
N GLN A 111 20.64 -3.47 -0.66
CA GLN A 111 21.32 -3.35 0.63
C GLN A 111 20.34 -3.03 1.77
N TYR A 112 19.38 -2.13 1.52
CA TYR A 112 18.34 -1.80 2.50
C TYR A 112 17.50 -3.03 2.86
N VAL A 113 17.03 -3.80 1.86
CA VAL A 113 16.25 -5.01 2.10
C VAL A 113 17.08 -6.08 2.83
N GLU A 114 18.36 -6.24 2.50
CA GLU A 114 19.27 -7.17 3.20
C GLU A 114 19.46 -6.78 4.67
N GLN A 115 19.61 -5.49 4.97
CA GLN A 115 19.69 -4.97 6.34
C GLN A 115 18.37 -5.20 7.10
N MET A 116 17.24 -4.95 6.45
CA MET A 116 15.90 -5.21 7.00
C MET A 116 15.74 -6.68 7.36
N ILE A 117 16.09 -7.60 6.44
CA ILE A 117 16.06 -9.04 6.69
C ILE A 117 16.95 -9.41 7.87
N ALA A 118 18.19 -8.88 7.92
CA ALA A 118 19.11 -9.14 9.02
C ALA A 118 18.57 -8.64 10.36
N HIS A 119 17.87 -7.51 10.37
CA HIS A 119 17.28 -6.93 11.58
C HIS A 119 16.09 -7.75 12.10
N TYR A 120 15.20 -8.22 11.22
CA TYR A 120 13.96 -8.87 11.64
C TYR A 120 14.01 -10.40 11.69
N SER A 121 15.02 -11.04 11.09
CA SER A 121 15.18 -12.51 11.18
C SER A 121 15.47 -12.97 12.60
N GLY A 122 14.82 -14.06 13.03
CA GLY A 122 14.96 -14.65 14.36
C GLY A 122 14.18 -13.91 15.45
N ILE A 123 13.35 -12.91 15.11
CA ILE A 123 12.60 -12.13 16.10
C ILE A 123 11.24 -12.74 16.40
N SER A 124 10.51 -13.16 15.37
CA SER A 124 9.19 -13.77 15.53
C SER A 124 8.85 -14.67 14.32
N PRO A 125 8.03 -15.73 14.50
CA PRO A 125 7.81 -16.73 13.47
C PRO A 125 7.19 -16.22 12.17
N ALA A 126 6.19 -15.33 12.22
CA ALA A 126 5.58 -14.77 11.02
C ALA A 126 6.52 -13.78 10.30
N ALA A 127 7.32 -13.01 11.07
CA ALA A 127 8.36 -12.15 10.52
C ALA A 127 9.47 -12.98 9.85
N ASP A 128 9.87 -14.10 10.44
CA ASP A 128 10.86 -15.02 9.82
C ASP A 128 10.39 -15.55 8.49
N ARG A 129 9.14 -15.99 8.41
CA ARG A 129 8.55 -16.45 7.15
C ARG A 129 8.54 -15.36 6.07
N GLU A 130 8.22 -14.13 6.44
CA GLU A 130 8.28 -13.00 5.51
C GLU A 130 9.73 -12.69 5.11
N CYS A 131 10.68 -12.74 6.04
CA CYS A 131 12.11 -12.60 5.74
C CYS A 131 12.61 -13.66 4.76
N GLU A 132 12.19 -14.93 4.89
CA GLU A 132 12.53 -15.99 3.92
C GLU A 132 11.94 -15.68 2.53
N ARG A 133 10.70 -15.23 2.45
CA ARG A 133 10.08 -14.79 1.18
C ARG A 133 10.87 -13.64 0.54
N LEU A 134 11.35 -12.68 1.33
CA LEU A 134 12.17 -11.58 0.86
C LEU A 134 13.54 -12.06 0.33
N LYS A 135 14.18 -13.02 1.02
CA LYS A 135 15.43 -13.65 0.54
C LYS A 135 15.23 -14.33 -0.82
N GLU A 136 14.12 -15.05 -1.02
CA GLU A 136 13.79 -15.67 -2.30
C GLU A 136 13.63 -14.62 -3.43
N ILE A 137 13.00 -13.47 -3.15
CA ILE A 137 12.87 -12.36 -4.12
C ILE A 137 14.26 -11.80 -4.48
N LEU A 138 15.11 -11.58 -3.48
CA LEU A 138 16.48 -11.09 -3.71
C LEU A 138 17.35 -12.11 -4.47
N ALA A 139 17.16 -13.41 -4.20
CA ALA A 139 17.86 -14.49 -4.93
C ALA A 139 17.49 -14.50 -6.43
N GLN A 140 16.28 -14.06 -6.78
CA GLN A 140 15.84 -13.85 -8.17
C GLN A 140 16.34 -12.51 -8.77
N ASN A 141 17.27 -11.85 -8.13
CA ASN A 141 17.76 -10.52 -8.51
C ASN A 141 16.64 -9.46 -8.65
N ARG A 142 15.58 -9.57 -7.84
CA ARG A 142 14.44 -8.64 -7.80
C ARG A 142 14.46 -7.86 -6.49
N ILE A 143 13.87 -6.66 -6.51
CA ILE A 143 13.60 -5.88 -5.31
C ILE A 143 12.11 -5.96 -5.00
N PRO A 144 11.70 -6.20 -3.75
CA PRO A 144 10.29 -6.20 -3.36
C PRO A 144 9.63 -4.85 -3.69
N ASN A 145 8.42 -4.91 -4.25
CA ASN A 145 7.63 -3.70 -4.41
C ASN A 145 7.31 -3.12 -3.03
N ARG A 146 7.39 -1.78 -2.91
CA ARG A 146 7.09 -1.06 -1.66
C ARG A 146 7.90 -1.59 -0.46
N TYR A 147 9.20 -1.89 -0.65
CA TYR A 147 10.06 -2.44 0.40
C TYR A 147 10.09 -1.59 1.69
N LEU A 148 9.94 -0.28 1.62
CA LEU A 148 9.80 0.59 2.79
C LEU A 148 8.53 0.27 3.61
N GLN A 149 7.41 0.02 2.93
CA GLN A 149 6.17 -0.40 3.59
C GLN A 149 6.30 -1.81 4.18
N THR A 150 7.09 -2.68 3.55
CA THR A 150 7.37 -4.02 4.07
C THR A 150 8.08 -3.96 5.43
N GLU A 151 9.00 -3.01 5.62
CA GLU A 151 9.63 -2.80 6.92
C GLU A 151 8.62 -2.40 8.00
N GLU A 152 7.71 -1.49 7.68
CA GLU A 152 6.64 -1.11 8.61
C GLU A 152 5.73 -2.31 8.97
N VAL A 153 5.48 -3.20 8.02
CA VAL A 153 4.73 -4.44 8.27
C VAL A 153 5.52 -5.39 9.18
N LEU A 154 6.82 -5.60 8.93
CA LEU A 154 7.68 -6.43 9.79
C LEU A 154 7.76 -5.89 11.21
N LYS A 155 7.85 -4.57 11.37
CA LYS A 155 7.80 -3.90 12.67
C LYS A 155 6.51 -4.22 13.43
N ALA A 156 5.36 -4.17 12.74
CA ALA A 156 4.09 -4.53 13.35
C ALA A 156 4.00 -6.03 13.68
N LEU A 157 4.42 -6.91 12.77
CA LEU A 157 4.41 -8.35 13.00
C LEU A 157 5.20 -8.72 14.25
N THR A 158 6.44 -8.22 14.37
CA THR A 158 7.29 -8.53 15.52
C THR A 158 6.74 -8.01 16.84
N PHE A 159 6.08 -6.85 16.83
CA PHE A 159 5.40 -6.32 18.01
C PHE A 159 4.19 -7.18 18.37
N ILE A 160 3.32 -7.46 17.40
CA ILE A 160 2.06 -8.18 17.60
C ILE A 160 2.31 -9.60 18.11
N GLU A 161 3.24 -10.35 17.52
CA GLU A 161 3.55 -11.72 17.93
C GLU A 161 4.20 -11.81 19.33
N LYS A 162 4.84 -10.75 19.80
CA LYS A 162 5.42 -10.66 21.15
C LYS A 162 4.49 -10.03 22.18
N ASN A 163 3.35 -9.53 21.76
CA ASN A 163 2.43 -8.84 22.67
C ASN A 163 1.68 -9.84 23.54
N GLU A 164 1.79 -9.67 24.85
CA GLU A 164 1.06 -10.45 25.87
C GLU A 164 0.00 -9.60 26.58
N THR A 165 -0.08 -8.31 26.26
CA THR A 165 -0.98 -7.36 26.91
C THR A 165 -2.23 -7.14 26.07
N LEU A 166 -3.38 -7.08 26.71
CA LEU A 166 -4.63 -6.76 26.02
C LEU A 166 -4.62 -5.30 25.58
N LEU A 167 -4.62 -5.07 24.27
CA LEU A 167 -4.56 -3.75 23.64
C LEU A 167 -5.67 -3.59 22.61
N TYR A 168 -6.15 -2.36 22.45
CA TYR A 168 -6.90 -2.00 21.25
C TYR A 168 -5.95 -1.77 20.06
N VAL A 169 -6.43 -1.97 18.82
CA VAL A 169 -5.65 -1.72 17.59
C VAL A 169 -5.00 -0.34 17.60
N ARG A 170 -5.70 0.69 18.10
CA ARG A 170 -5.15 2.06 18.18
C ARG A 170 -4.05 2.23 19.22
N GLU A 171 -4.12 1.51 20.31
CA GLU A 171 -3.06 1.48 21.34
C GLU A 171 -1.83 0.78 20.79
N ALA A 172 -2.01 -0.38 20.16
CA ALA A 172 -0.94 -1.07 19.45
C ALA A 172 -0.30 -0.17 18.38
N SER A 173 -1.10 0.52 17.57
CA SER A 173 -0.63 1.48 16.58
C SER A 173 0.21 2.60 17.18
N MET A 174 -0.21 3.14 18.32
CA MET A 174 0.55 4.17 19.04
C MET A 174 1.90 3.63 19.54
N MET A 175 1.92 2.40 20.06
CA MET A 175 3.15 1.77 20.57
C MET A 175 4.13 1.42 19.43
N ILE A 176 3.62 0.94 18.30
CA ILE A 176 4.45 0.54 17.16
C ILE A 176 5.00 1.76 16.40
N TYR A 177 4.14 2.74 16.12
CA TYR A 177 4.42 3.81 15.15
C TYR A 177 4.41 5.23 15.73
N GLY A 178 4.00 5.40 17.00
CA GLY A 178 3.78 6.73 17.59
C GLY A 178 2.54 7.46 17.03
N SER A 179 1.69 6.78 16.28
CA SER A 179 0.47 7.30 15.68
C SER A 179 -0.68 6.32 15.89
N SER A 180 -1.81 6.78 16.44
CA SER A 180 -2.95 5.92 16.77
C SER A 180 -3.70 5.34 15.57
N LYS A 181 -3.48 5.87 14.37
CA LYS A 181 -4.21 5.44 13.15
C LYS A 181 -3.33 4.75 12.12
N TYR A 182 -2.00 4.83 12.25
CA TYR A 182 -1.09 4.38 11.22
C TYR A 182 -1.25 2.89 10.89
N LEU A 183 -1.43 2.03 11.89
CA LEU A 183 -1.69 0.61 11.70
C LEU A 183 -2.96 0.39 10.87
N GLU A 184 -4.09 1.00 11.25
CA GLU A 184 -5.37 0.87 10.55
C GLU A 184 -5.28 1.35 9.09
N GLU A 185 -4.62 2.48 8.84
CA GLU A 185 -4.60 3.15 7.54
C GLU A 185 -3.57 2.58 6.55
N ASN A 186 -2.48 1.96 7.04
CA ASN A 186 -1.33 1.63 6.18
C ASN A 186 -0.91 0.16 6.19
N THR A 187 -0.98 -0.53 7.32
CA THR A 187 -0.34 -1.85 7.46
C THR A 187 -1.26 -2.97 7.95
N LEU A 188 -2.42 -2.66 8.51
CA LEU A 188 -3.34 -3.62 9.14
C LEU A 188 -3.70 -4.78 8.21
N GLU A 189 -4.14 -4.48 7.00
CA GLU A 189 -4.52 -5.51 6.03
C GLU A 189 -3.36 -6.45 5.71
N SER A 190 -2.17 -5.90 5.46
CA SER A 190 -0.97 -6.68 5.15
C SER A 190 -0.54 -7.56 6.33
N VAL A 191 -0.58 -7.01 7.54
CA VAL A 191 -0.25 -7.73 8.78
C VAL A 191 -1.22 -8.89 9.00
N CYS A 192 -2.52 -8.62 8.93
CA CYS A 192 -3.55 -9.66 9.12
C CYS A 192 -3.45 -10.77 8.08
N ASN A 193 -3.19 -10.42 6.81
CA ASN A 193 -2.99 -11.39 5.74
C ASN A 193 -1.77 -12.28 5.98
N LEU A 194 -0.66 -11.71 6.45
CA LEU A 194 0.56 -12.47 6.77
C LEU A 194 0.36 -13.38 7.98
N LEU A 195 -0.29 -12.91 9.05
CA LEU A 195 -0.62 -13.70 10.22
C LEU A 195 -1.56 -14.86 9.87
N ARG A 196 -2.62 -14.61 9.08
CA ARG A 196 -3.52 -15.67 8.61
C ARG A 196 -2.80 -16.69 7.74
N ALA A 197 -1.94 -16.23 6.83
CA ALA A 197 -1.14 -17.11 5.98
C ALA A 197 -0.14 -17.95 6.79
N TYR A 198 0.44 -17.39 7.84
CA TYR A 198 1.33 -18.09 8.75
C TYR A 198 0.57 -19.14 9.56
N GLU A 199 -0.53 -18.77 10.18
CA GLU A 199 -1.40 -19.64 10.98
C GLU A 199 -2.21 -20.65 10.14
N LYS A 200 -2.24 -20.49 8.81
CA LYS A 200 -3.07 -21.27 7.88
C LYS A 200 -4.57 -21.20 8.21
N ILE A 201 -5.03 -20.04 8.67
CA ILE A 201 -6.43 -19.77 9.00
C ILE A 201 -7.08 -19.01 7.85
N PRO A 202 -8.10 -19.57 7.20
CA PRO A 202 -8.89 -18.80 6.24
C PRO A 202 -9.68 -17.70 6.95
N CYS A 203 -10.02 -16.63 6.24
CA CYS A 203 -11.02 -15.68 6.69
C CYS A 203 -12.40 -16.26 6.36
N GLU A 204 -13.25 -16.41 7.36
CA GLU A 204 -14.62 -16.88 7.16
C GLU A 204 -15.50 -15.80 6.55
N GLU A 205 -16.61 -16.20 5.90
CA GLU A 205 -17.55 -15.26 5.32
C GLU A 205 -18.21 -14.42 6.42
N GLY A 206 -18.12 -13.09 6.32
CA GLY A 206 -18.63 -12.16 7.32
C GLY A 206 -17.67 -11.87 8.49
N GLU A 207 -16.54 -12.57 8.60
CA GLU A 207 -15.51 -12.27 9.60
C GLU A 207 -14.71 -11.03 9.19
N LEU A 208 -14.46 -10.13 10.15
CA LEU A 208 -13.59 -8.98 9.90
C LEU A 208 -12.13 -9.42 9.76
N GLN A 209 -11.42 -8.76 8.84
CA GLN A 209 -10.02 -9.11 8.56
C GLN A 209 -9.12 -9.05 9.78
N ASP A 210 -9.39 -8.12 10.69
CA ASP A 210 -8.60 -7.88 11.89
C ASP A 210 -8.96 -8.77 13.09
N GLU A 211 -9.96 -9.65 12.98
CA GLU A 211 -10.30 -10.62 14.04
C GLU A 211 -9.12 -11.57 14.38
N ILE A 212 -8.23 -11.84 13.42
CA ILE A 212 -7.01 -12.61 13.67
C ILE A 212 -6.15 -12.02 14.80
N LEU A 213 -6.21 -10.72 15.02
CA LEU A 213 -5.43 -10.02 16.03
C LEU A 213 -5.83 -10.40 17.47
N ARG A 214 -7.05 -10.91 17.69
CA ARG A 214 -7.50 -11.39 19.01
C ARG A 214 -6.63 -12.51 19.55
N LYS A 215 -6.06 -13.35 18.67
CA LYS A 215 -5.09 -14.38 19.05
C LYS A 215 -3.81 -13.83 19.68
N TYR A 216 -3.50 -12.57 19.38
CA TYR A 216 -2.33 -11.86 19.85
C TYR A 216 -2.68 -10.79 20.89
N HIS A 217 -3.81 -10.96 21.58
CA HIS A 217 -4.31 -10.04 22.60
C HIS A 217 -4.55 -8.60 22.08
N ILE A 218 -4.79 -8.44 20.76
CA ILE A 218 -5.15 -7.15 20.19
C ILE A 218 -6.61 -7.19 19.77
N ILE A 219 -7.40 -6.30 20.36
CA ILE A 219 -8.84 -6.21 20.12
C ILE A 219 -9.11 -5.24 18.96
N PRO A 220 -9.78 -5.69 17.89
CA PRO A 220 -10.29 -4.82 16.86
C PRO A 220 -11.20 -3.73 17.41
N LYS A 221 -11.41 -2.69 16.64
CA LYS A 221 -12.34 -1.64 17.03
C LYS A 221 -13.73 -2.25 17.28
N LYS A 222 -14.28 -1.97 18.47
CA LYS A 222 -15.66 -2.37 18.79
C LYS A 222 -16.61 -1.78 17.76
N GLN A 223 -17.43 -2.63 17.16
CA GLN A 223 -18.57 -2.19 16.38
C GLN A 223 -19.65 -1.68 17.33
N LYS A 224 -20.38 -0.67 16.89
CA LYS A 224 -21.43 -0.05 17.66
C LYS A 224 -22.71 -0.05 16.87
N ILE A 225 -23.78 -0.35 17.54
CA ILE A 225 -25.13 -0.35 17.02
C ILE A 225 -25.90 0.81 17.64
N CYS A 226 -26.64 1.54 16.84
CA CYS A 226 -27.50 2.61 17.34
C CYS A 226 -28.96 2.25 17.09
N LEU A 227 -29.78 2.32 18.13
CA LEU A 227 -31.24 2.14 18.06
C LEU A 227 -31.96 3.41 18.49
N LYS A 228 -33.02 3.78 17.81
CA LYS A 228 -33.82 4.97 18.11
C LYS A 228 -35.29 4.74 17.74
N GLY A 229 -36.17 5.18 18.60
CA GLY A 229 -37.61 5.09 18.39
C GLY A 229 -38.32 4.43 19.58
N ASP A 230 -39.57 4.07 19.36
CA ASP A 230 -40.38 3.36 20.38
C ASP A 230 -40.02 1.87 20.30
N ILE A 231 -39.00 1.51 21.06
CA ILE A 231 -38.37 0.17 21.08
C ILE A 231 -38.16 -0.21 22.53
N THR A 232 -38.44 -1.49 22.87
CA THR A 232 -38.07 -2.11 24.13
C THR A 232 -37.03 -3.19 23.85
N LEU A 233 -35.92 -3.15 24.56
CA LEU A 233 -34.90 -4.21 24.58
C LEU A 233 -35.10 -5.08 25.79
N LYS A 234 -34.96 -6.41 25.64
CA LYS A 234 -34.84 -7.35 26.75
C LYS A 234 -33.38 -7.82 26.81
N ILE A 235 -32.73 -7.50 27.94
CA ILE A 235 -31.29 -7.76 28.17
C ILE A 235 -31.17 -8.45 29.55
N ASP A 236 -30.62 -9.66 29.59
CA ASP A 236 -30.46 -10.45 30.81
C ASP A 236 -31.78 -10.52 31.68
N GLY A 237 -32.93 -10.64 31.02
CA GLY A 237 -34.22 -10.68 31.64
C GLY A 237 -34.86 -9.33 32.01
N GLU A 238 -34.10 -8.23 31.95
CA GLU A 238 -34.57 -6.88 32.24
C GLU A 238 -35.07 -6.17 30.96
N LEU A 239 -36.07 -5.28 31.13
CA LEU A 239 -36.65 -4.51 30.04
C LEU A 239 -36.11 -3.07 30.04
N LEU A 240 -35.57 -2.64 28.90
CA LEU A 240 -35.10 -1.28 28.68
C LEU A 240 -35.94 -0.60 27.61
N GLU A 241 -36.72 0.42 27.99
CA GLU A 241 -37.56 1.19 27.10
C GLU A 241 -36.80 2.39 26.50
N LEU A 242 -36.69 2.47 25.17
CA LEU A 242 -35.95 3.52 24.47
C LEU A 242 -36.82 4.70 24.04
N GLY A 243 -38.15 4.59 24.13
CA GLY A 243 -39.08 5.60 23.62
C GLY A 243 -38.89 7.03 24.19
N ALA A 244 -38.37 7.14 25.41
CA ALA A 244 -38.06 8.43 26.04
C ALA A 244 -36.74 9.07 25.52
N LEU A 245 -35.89 8.32 24.85
CA LEU A 245 -34.54 8.77 24.39
C LEU A 245 -34.60 9.39 23.00
N LYS A 246 -34.63 10.71 22.93
CA LYS A 246 -34.72 11.43 21.66
C LYS A 246 -33.62 11.07 20.64
N ASN A 247 -32.42 10.80 21.11
CA ASN A 247 -31.27 10.46 20.27
C ASN A 247 -31.02 8.93 20.15
N GLY A 248 -31.86 8.13 20.83
CA GLY A 248 -31.68 6.69 20.90
C GLY A 248 -30.53 6.28 21.82
N ILE A 249 -30.09 5.04 21.68
CA ILE A 249 -28.99 4.44 22.42
C ILE A 249 -27.92 3.92 21.45
N GLU A 250 -26.67 3.95 21.88
CA GLU A 250 -25.54 3.32 21.21
C GLU A 250 -24.95 2.27 22.16
N PHE A 251 -24.81 1.02 21.70
CA PHE A 251 -24.19 -0.06 22.45
C PHE A 251 -23.25 -0.87 21.56
N CYS A 252 -22.34 -1.61 22.16
CA CYS A 252 -21.37 -2.42 21.45
C CYS A 252 -22.00 -3.72 20.96
N THR A 253 -21.50 -4.26 19.84
CA THR A 253 -21.97 -5.56 19.31
C THR A 253 -21.75 -6.72 20.29
N GLU A 254 -20.77 -6.61 21.18
CA GLU A 254 -20.50 -7.58 22.24
C GLU A 254 -21.65 -7.67 23.25
N ASP A 255 -22.39 -6.57 23.46
CA ASP A 255 -23.56 -6.54 24.33
C ASP A 255 -24.76 -7.30 23.72
N LEU A 256 -24.66 -7.69 22.42
CA LEU A 256 -25.70 -8.50 21.75
C LEU A 256 -25.80 -9.92 22.32
N GLU A 257 -24.75 -10.45 22.94
CA GLU A 257 -24.79 -11.76 23.59
C GLU A 257 -25.81 -11.79 24.75
N ALA A 258 -25.98 -10.65 25.43
CA ALA A 258 -26.98 -10.47 26.52
C ALA A 258 -28.35 -10.03 25.98
N LEU A 259 -28.47 -9.66 24.71
CA LEU A 259 -29.71 -9.18 24.11
C LEU A 259 -30.62 -10.36 23.72
N GLU A 260 -31.70 -10.56 24.48
CA GLU A 260 -32.66 -11.63 24.24
C GLU A 260 -33.70 -11.28 23.19
N GLN A 261 -34.17 -10.01 23.17
CA GLN A 261 -35.26 -9.59 22.30
C GLN A 261 -35.25 -8.09 22.03
N VAL A 262 -35.63 -7.72 20.81
CA VAL A 262 -35.91 -6.33 20.37
C VAL A 262 -37.39 -6.25 20.03
N ILE A 263 -38.15 -5.49 20.77
CA ILE A 263 -39.61 -5.28 20.55
C ILE A 263 -39.79 -3.89 19.96
N VAL A 264 -40.26 -3.81 18.71
CA VAL A 264 -40.53 -2.55 18.02
C VAL A 264 -42.01 -2.24 18.09
N HIS A 265 -42.37 -1.13 18.74
CA HIS A 265 -43.75 -0.71 18.91
C HIS A 265 -44.28 0.16 17.77
N THR A 266 -43.42 0.63 16.90
CA THR A 266 -43.80 1.43 15.72
C THR A 266 -44.18 0.57 14.55
N PRO A 267 -45.12 1.03 13.67
CA PRO A 267 -45.55 0.26 12.48
C PRO A 267 -44.50 0.11 11.42
N LYS A 268 -43.39 0.86 11.47
CA LYS A 268 -42.29 0.83 10.52
C LYS A 268 -40.94 0.82 11.25
N PHE A 269 -40.03 0.07 10.65
CA PHE A 269 -38.63 -0.01 11.06
C PHE A 269 -37.74 0.34 9.84
N MET A 270 -36.67 1.10 10.04
CA MET A 270 -35.79 1.55 8.98
C MET A 270 -34.31 1.41 9.39
N THR A 271 -33.51 0.81 8.55
CA THR A 271 -32.06 0.81 8.67
C THR A 271 -31.47 2.05 8.00
N VAL A 272 -30.44 2.63 8.61
CA VAL A 272 -29.77 3.86 8.14
C VAL A 272 -28.26 3.60 8.11
N GLU A 273 -27.61 3.76 6.97
CA GLU A 273 -26.18 3.48 6.81
C GLU A 273 -25.26 4.63 7.28
N ASN A 274 -25.80 5.81 7.49
CA ASN A 274 -25.02 6.99 7.86
C ASN A 274 -25.42 7.51 9.24
N LYS A 275 -24.47 7.56 10.18
CA LYS A 275 -24.69 8.01 11.55
C LYS A 275 -25.25 9.42 11.66
N THR A 276 -24.83 10.35 10.81
CA THR A 276 -25.38 11.71 10.78
C THR A 276 -26.84 11.71 10.34
N SER A 277 -27.19 10.91 9.35
CA SER A 277 -28.57 10.70 8.92
C SER A 277 -29.41 10.06 10.01
N PHE A 278 -28.90 9.05 10.70
CA PHE A 278 -29.56 8.43 11.85
C PHE A 278 -29.95 9.46 12.93
N TYR A 279 -29.03 10.33 13.34
CA TYR A 279 -29.35 11.35 14.35
C TYR A 279 -30.34 12.40 13.86
N ARG A 280 -30.36 12.70 12.56
CA ARG A 280 -31.31 13.66 11.95
C ARG A 280 -32.69 13.05 11.72
N CYS A 281 -32.79 11.73 11.62
CA CYS A 281 -34.08 11.07 11.49
C CYS A 281 -34.95 11.34 12.75
N GLY A 282 -36.18 11.71 12.55
CA GLY A 282 -37.12 11.92 13.63
C GLY A 282 -38.56 11.76 13.11
N ASN A 283 -39.18 10.65 13.46
CA ASN A 283 -40.62 10.41 13.19
C ASN A 283 -41.15 9.47 14.25
N GLN A 284 -42.16 9.90 14.96
CA GLN A 284 -42.81 9.10 16.05
C GLN A 284 -43.39 7.76 15.57
N LYS A 285 -43.55 7.56 14.23
CA LYS A 285 -44.12 6.35 13.65
C LYS A 285 -43.08 5.41 13.04
N ILE A 286 -41.79 5.68 13.22
CA ILE A 286 -40.69 4.91 12.62
C ILE A 286 -39.60 4.71 13.68
N SER A 287 -39.16 3.47 13.85
CA SER A 287 -37.97 3.14 14.61
C SER A 287 -36.77 2.99 13.67
N PHE A 288 -35.57 3.38 14.13
CA PHE A 288 -34.37 3.44 13.30
C PHE A 288 -33.25 2.59 13.92
N PHE A 289 -32.48 1.99 13.01
CA PHE A 289 -31.30 1.18 13.31
C PHE A 289 -30.11 1.69 12.47
N TYR A 290 -28.93 1.78 13.09
CA TYR A 290 -27.67 2.14 12.42
C TYR A 290 -26.56 1.21 12.88
#